data_932f423a33a4852be656086259a9672c
#
_entry.id   932f423a33a4852be656086259a9672c
#
_cell.length_a   1.000
_cell.length_b   1.000
_cell.length_c   1.000
_cell.angle_alpha   90.00
_cell.angle_beta   90.00
_cell.angle_gamma   90.00
#
_symmetry.space_group_name_H-M   'P 1'
#
loop_
_entity.id
_entity.type
_entity.pdbx_description
1 polymer ?
#
loop_
_entity_poly.entity_id
_entity_poly.type
_entity_poly.pdbx_seq_one_letter_code
_entity_poly.pdbx_strand_id
1 'polypeptide(L)'
;ADTSAVSSAQRNLASAQANLDQANAKAAERTVTAPSSGSIVELNAKVGATVTGGMIMGEGDTSGGKQCMQIADLSKMKVTVQVGEKDIAKIAVGQSANVTYPAFPDIVSQGTVTTIASVANSDSTYGGGGSVTFNVDILIDAPDARLKPGMTAEVSVVTEQLDDVVMVPTMALMTEDGEHYYVNVATDGEGKQTRRVKVTVVTQNDNDAVVGKTQVKRDDQGNEINP
;
A
#
# COMPACT_ATOMS: atom_id res chain seq x y z
N ALA A 1 14.11 68.81 -25.05
CA ALA A 1 13.44 67.58 -25.39
C ALA A 1 12.42 67.30 -24.30
N ASP A 2 11.16 67.13 -24.73
CA ASP A 2 10.01 67.01 -23.84
C ASP A 2 10.00 65.60 -23.14
N THR A 3 10.55 65.61 -21.96
CA THR A 3 10.67 64.33 -21.16
C THR A 3 9.31 63.71 -20.82
N SER A 4 8.24 64.54 -20.83
CA SER A 4 6.89 64.07 -20.57
C SER A 4 6.29 63.30 -21.76
N ALA A 5 6.59 63.76 -23.00
CA ALA A 5 6.20 63.02 -24.19
C ALA A 5 6.89 61.67 -24.34
N VAL A 6 8.20 61.62 -24.01
CA VAL A 6 8.98 60.37 -24.01
C VAL A 6 8.44 59.40 -22.97
N SER A 7 8.17 59.87 -21.75
CA SER A 7 7.63 58.99 -20.70
C SER A 7 6.19 58.53 -21.01
N SER A 8 5.39 59.30 -21.70
CA SER A 8 4.07 58.91 -22.17
C SER A 8 4.15 57.86 -23.27
N ALA A 9 5.08 58.02 -24.22
CA ALA A 9 5.32 57.04 -25.28
C ALA A 9 5.83 55.69 -24.69
N GLN A 10 6.71 55.75 -23.70
CA GLN A 10 7.20 54.55 -23.00
C GLN A 10 6.07 53.79 -22.27
N ARG A 11 5.16 54.52 -21.59
CA ARG A 11 4.00 53.89 -20.96
C ARG A 11 3.07 53.25 -21.99
N ASN A 12 2.82 53.93 -23.10
CA ASN A 12 1.98 53.41 -24.19
C ASN A 12 2.61 52.14 -24.80
N LEU A 13 3.93 52.13 -25.00
CA LEU A 13 4.67 50.97 -25.50
C LEU A 13 4.56 49.80 -24.50
N ALA A 14 4.81 50.04 -23.22
CA ALA A 14 4.69 49.01 -22.18
C ALA A 14 3.27 48.43 -22.10
N SER A 15 2.23 49.30 -22.21
CA SER A 15 0.83 48.85 -22.26
C SER A 15 0.53 48.01 -23.50
N ALA A 16 1.04 48.43 -24.68
CA ALA A 16 0.85 47.66 -25.92
C ALA A 16 1.56 46.30 -25.86
N GLN A 17 2.76 46.24 -25.28
CA GLN A 17 3.49 44.98 -25.05
C GLN A 17 2.72 44.08 -24.11
N ALA A 18 2.23 44.57 -22.97
CA ALA A 18 1.43 43.77 -22.04
C ALA A 18 0.15 43.21 -22.68
N ASN A 19 -0.51 43.99 -23.53
CA ASN A 19 -1.69 43.52 -24.27
C ASN A 19 -1.34 42.46 -25.30
N LEU A 20 -0.19 42.56 -25.97
CA LEU A 20 0.29 41.57 -26.92
C LEU A 20 0.65 40.26 -26.19
N ASP A 21 1.35 40.36 -25.06
CA ASP A 21 1.72 39.21 -24.24
C ASP A 21 0.48 38.47 -23.71
N GLN A 22 -0.54 39.23 -23.29
CA GLN A 22 -1.81 38.64 -22.86
C GLN A 22 -2.56 37.98 -24.04
N ALA A 23 -2.53 38.59 -25.23
CA ALA A 23 -3.14 37.96 -26.41
C ALA A 23 -2.41 36.68 -26.83
N ASN A 24 -1.07 36.68 -26.77
CA ASN A 24 -0.24 35.50 -27.04
C ASN A 24 -0.47 34.39 -26.01
N ALA A 25 -0.57 34.73 -24.72
CA ALA A 25 -0.90 33.78 -23.67
C ALA A 25 -2.26 33.11 -23.91
N LYS A 26 -3.30 33.92 -24.23
CA LYS A 26 -4.61 33.36 -24.59
C LYS A 26 -4.59 32.51 -25.85
N ALA A 27 -3.73 32.84 -26.83
CA ALA A 27 -3.58 32.02 -28.03
C ALA A 27 -2.88 30.67 -27.72
N ALA A 28 -1.91 30.69 -26.82
CA ALA A 28 -1.21 29.47 -26.37
C ALA A 28 -2.15 28.51 -25.60
N GLU A 29 -3.12 29.04 -24.84
CA GLU A 29 -4.11 28.22 -24.11
C GLU A 29 -5.03 27.39 -25.03
N ARG A 30 -5.08 27.71 -26.34
CA ARG A 30 -5.85 26.94 -27.33
C ARG A 30 -5.22 25.55 -27.62
N THR A 31 -3.95 25.39 -27.32
CA THR A 31 -3.25 24.10 -27.48
C THR A 31 -2.90 23.56 -26.11
N VAL A 32 -3.57 22.51 -25.71
CA VAL A 32 -3.30 21.82 -24.45
C VAL A 32 -2.31 20.69 -24.70
N THR A 33 -1.16 20.74 -24.04
CA THR A 33 -0.13 19.70 -24.10
C THR A 33 -0.09 18.90 -22.81
N ALA A 34 0.29 17.63 -22.88
CA ALA A 34 0.49 16.81 -21.72
C ALA A 34 1.64 17.35 -20.84
N PRO A 35 1.45 17.57 -19.53
CA PRO A 35 2.50 18.08 -18.64
C PRO A 35 3.56 17.04 -18.33
N SER A 36 3.27 15.76 -18.51
CA SER A 36 4.17 14.63 -18.25
C SER A 36 3.92 13.50 -19.22
N SER A 37 4.91 12.62 -19.36
CA SER A 37 4.74 11.35 -20.07
C SER A 37 3.89 10.39 -19.25
N GLY A 38 3.07 9.59 -19.93
CA GLY A 38 2.20 8.62 -19.25
C GLY A 38 1.13 8.05 -20.18
N SER A 39 0.27 7.23 -19.63
CA SER A 39 -0.90 6.68 -20.31
C SER A 39 -2.15 7.47 -19.94
N ILE A 40 -3.03 7.67 -20.91
CA ILE A 40 -4.34 8.28 -20.66
C ILE A 40 -5.21 7.23 -19.96
N VAL A 41 -5.55 7.46 -18.70
CA VAL A 41 -6.40 6.56 -17.89
C VAL A 41 -7.88 6.97 -17.96
N GLU A 42 -8.15 8.24 -18.15
CA GLU A 42 -9.51 8.75 -18.31
C GLU A 42 -9.54 9.86 -19.38
N LEU A 43 -10.50 9.80 -20.28
CA LEU A 43 -10.74 10.78 -21.32
C LEU A 43 -12.23 11.14 -21.35
N ASN A 44 -12.56 12.30 -20.85
CA ASN A 44 -13.92 12.84 -20.86
C ASN A 44 -14.14 13.87 -21.97
N ALA A 45 -13.06 14.34 -22.61
CA ALA A 45 -13.12 15.33 -23.67
C ALA A 45 -13.85 14.79 -24.89
N LYS A 46 -14.81 15.55 -25.40
CA LYS A 46 -15.54 15.27 -26.62
C LYS A 46 -15.40 16.47 -27.55
N VAL A 47 -15.42 16.21 -28.87
CA VAL A 47 -15.40 17.28 -29.86
C VAL A 47 -16.64 18.13 -29.69
N GLY A 48 -16.46 19.49 -29.61
CA GLY A 48 -17.52 20.46 -29.38
C GLY A 48 -17.82 20.74 -27.91
N ALA A 49 -17.20 20.06 -26.96
CA ALA A 49 -17.36 20.36 -25.53
C ALA A 49 -16.56 21.62 -25.15
N THR A 50 -17.15 22.44 -24.28
CA THR A 50 -16.45 23.61 -23.71
C THR A 50 -15.58 23.14 -22.53
N VAL A 51 -14.29 23.49 -22.60
CA VAL A 51 -13.31 23.19 -21.53
C VAL A 51 -12.93 24.51 -20.86
N THR A 52 -13.08 24.60 -19.55
CA THR A 52 -12.68 25.74 -18.74
C THR A 52 -11.82 25.27 -17.57
N GLY A 53 -10.57 25.76 -17.48
CA GLY A 53 -9.66 25.40 -16.41
C GLY A 53 -9.35 23.89 -16.32
N GLY A 54 -9.33 23.18 -17.47
CA GLY A 54 -9.09 21.74 -17.51
C GLY A 54 -10.30 20.86 -17.17
N MET A 55 -11.46 21.46 -16.93
CA MET A 55 -12.72 20.77 -16.63
C MET A 55 -13.71 20.94 -17.77
N ILE A 56 -14.49 19.90 -18.04
CA ILE A 56 -15.62 19.95 -18.98
C ILE A 56 -16.87 20.29 -18.19
N MET A 57 -17.53 21.36 -18.58
CA MET A 57 -18.85 21.70 -18.07
C MET A 57 -19.90 21.08 -18.99
N GLY A 58 -20.68 20.16 -18.47
CA GLY A 58 -21.89 19.67 -19.15
C GLY A 58 -23.01 20.70 -19.08
N GLU A 59 -23.87 20.75 -20.10
CA GLU A 59 -25.05 21.57 -20.11
C GLU A 59 -26.00 21.09 -18.96
N GLY A 60 -26.10 21.91 -17.90
CA GLY A 60 -26.92 21.61 -16.72
C GLY A 60 -26.16 21.04 -15.52
N ASP A 61 -24.85 20.90 -15.58
CA ASP A 61 -24.06 20.38 -14.47
C ASP A 61 -23.69 21.49 -13.46
N THR A 62 -24.44 21.57 -12.37
CA THR A 62 -24.20 22.53 -11.27
C THR A 62 -23.21 22.00 -10.22
N SER A 63 -22.67 20.78 -10.41
CA SER A 63 -21.89 20.04 -9.39
C SER A 63 -20.38 19.95 -9.67
N GLY A 64 -19.81 20.93 -10.39
CA GLY A 64 -18.38 20.92 -10.67
C GLY A 64 -18.02 20.02 -11.85
N GLY A 65 -17.42 20.60 -12.90
CA GLY A 65 -17.08 19.90 -14.14
C GLY A 65 -16.18 18.70 -13.92
N LYS A 66 -16.26 17.72 -14.82
CA LYS A 66 -15.35 16.55 -14.85
C LYS A 66 -14.01 16.96 -15.44
N GLN A 67 -12.93 16.35 -14.96
CA GLN A 67 -11.61 16.52 -15.56
C GLN A 67 -11.66 16.12 -17.04
N CYS A 68 -11.07 16.97 -17.90
CA CYS A 68 -11.00 16.75 -19.33
C CYS A 68 -10.29 15.45 -19.69
N MET A 69 -9.14 15.21 -19.04
CA MET A 69 -8.27 14.07 -19.28
C MET A 69 -7.44 13.80 -18.02
N GLN A 70 -7.20 12.54 -17.73
CA GLN A 70 -6.26 12.12 -16.70
C GLN A 70 -5.14 11.29 -17.32
N ILE A 71 -3.90 11.71 -17.05
CA ILE A 71 -2.69 11.00 -17.47
C ILE A 71 -2.04 10.44 -16.21
N ALA A 72 -1.67 9.16 -16.22
CA ALA A 72 -0.97 8.50 -15.14
C ALA A 72 0.23 7.72 -15.67
N ASP A 73 1.28 7.69 -14.86
CA ASP A 73 2.40 6.77 -15.08
C ASP A 73 2.01 5.40 -14.48
N LEU A 74 1.89 4.41 -15.35
CA LEU A 74 1.52 3.05 -14.97
C LEU A 74 2.74 2.15 -14.73
N SER A 75 3.96 2.69 -14.74
CA SER A 75 5.18 1.93 -14.44
C SER A 75 5.27 1.50 -12.98
N LYS A 76 4.60 2.24 -12.11
CA LYS A 76 4.46 1.95 -10.68
C LYS A 76 3.02 2.11 -10.26
N MET A 77 2.56 1.21 -9.41
CA MET A 77 1.23 1.30 -8.83
C MET A 77 1.32 1.33 -7.31
N LYS A 78 0.41 2.09 -6.72
CA LYS A 78 0.25 2.18 -5.28
C LYS A 78 -1.08 1.54 -4.89
N VAL A 79 -1.03 0.65 -3.92
CA VAL A 79 -2.23 0.09 -3.27
C VAL A 79 -2.33 0.68 -1.89
N THR A 80 -3.46 1.28 -1.58
CA THR A 80 -3.76 1.80 -0.24
C THR A 80 -4.72 0.85 0.45
N VAL A 81 -4.33 0.31 1.59
CA VAL A 81 -5.15 -0.57 2.41
C VAL A 81 -5.46 0.07 3.75
N GLN A 82 -6.63 -0.24 4.28
CA GLN A 82 -7.03 0.20 5.62
C GLN A 82 -6.77 -0.92 6.61
N VAL A 83 -5.93 -0.65 7.60
CA VAL A 83 -5.53 -1.60 8.63
C VAL A 83 -6.06 -1.14 9.97
N GLY A 84 -6.62 -2.06 10.74
CA GLY A 84 -7.14 -1.78 12.08
C GLY A 84 -6.03 -1.47 13.09
N GLU A 85 -6.39 -0.77 14.17
CA GLU A 85 -5.47 -0.36 15.25
C GLU A 85 -4.68 -1.53 15.87
N LYS A 86 -5.30 -2.72 15.97
CA LYS A 86 -4.65 -3.90 16.57
C LYS A 86 -3.54 -4.47 15.69
N ASP A 87 -3.65 -4.34 14.37
CA ASP A 87 -2.74 -4.95 13.42
C ASP A 87 -1.68 -3.98 12.92
N ILE A 88 -1.93 -2.66 13.00
CA ILE A 88 -0.97 -1.64 12.56
C ILE A 88 0.35 -1.70 13.35
N ALA A 89 0.29 -2.13 14.63
CA ALA A 89 1.47 -2.28 15.48
C ALA A 89 2.45 -3.35 14.98
N LYS A 90 1.98 -4.28 14.14
CA LYS A 90 2.79 -5.36 13.56
C LYS A 90 3.38 -4.98 12.20
N ILE A 91 2.94 -3.88 11.60
CA ILE A 91 3.34 -3.44 10.27
C ILE A 91 4.42 -2.37 10.40
N ALA A 92 5.48 -2.51 9.61
CA ALA A 92 6.57 -1.56 9.52
C ALA A 92 6.87 -1.20 8.08
N VAL A 93 7.36 0.03 7.87
CA VAL A 93 7.84 0.47 6.55
C VAL A 93 9.00 -0.42 6.11
N GLY A 94 8.97 -0.85 4.86
CA GLY A 94 9.96 -1.76 4.27
C GLY A 94 9.57 -3.24 4.28
N GLN A 95 8.47 -3.63 4.94
CA GLN A 95 7.99 -5.00 4.88
C GLN A 95 7.47 -5.36 3.49
N SER A 96 7.69 -6.63 3.11
CA SER A 96 7.17 -7.19 1.87
C SER A 96 5.69 -7.52 2.00
N ALA A 97 4.95 -7.30 0.93
CA ALA A 97 3.54 -7.62 0.84
C ALA A 97 3.24 -8.36 -0.46
N ASN A 98 2.39 -9.37 -0.39
CA ASN A 98 1.83 -10.03 -1.55
C ASN A 98 0.47 -9.43 -1.85
N VAL A 99 0.28 -9.01 -3.09
CA VAL A 99 -0.95 -8.37 -3.57
C VAL A 99 -1.62 -9.29 -4.58
N THR A 100 -2.83 -9.69 -4.30
CA THR A 100 -3.67 -10.51 -5.18
C THR A 100 -4.88 -9.73 -5.64
N TYR A 101 -5.40 -10.09 -6.78
CA TYR A 101 -6.50 -9.37 -7.43
C TYR A 101 -7.65 -10.34 -7.70
N PRO A 102 -8.84 -10.14 -7.08
CA PRO A 102 -10.00 -11.00 -7.33
C PRO A 102 -10.41 -11.08 -8.80
N ALA A 103 -10.14 -10.00 -9.56
CA ALA A 103 -10.41 -9.96 -11.00
C ALA A 103 -9.42 -10.81 -11.84
N PHE A 104 -8.23 -11.07 -11.32
CA PHE A 104 -7.16 -11.84 -11.98
C PHE A 104 -6.45 -12.74 -10.97
N PRO A 105 -7.03 -13.91 -10.63
CA PRO A 105 -6.46 -14.79 -9.61
C PRO A 105 -5.08 -15.37 -9.97
N ASP A 106 -4.72 -15.31 -11.24
CA ASP A 106 -3.43 -15.74 -11.78
C ASP A 106 -2.31 -14.72 -11.55
N ILE A 107 -2.65 -13.48 -11.16
CA ILE A 107 -1.67 -12.42 -10.93
C ILE A 107 -1.43 -12.26 -9.44
N VAL A 108 -0.19 -12.47 -9.02
CA VAL A 108 0.31 -12.13 -7.69
C VAL A 108 1.43 -11.13 -7.87
N SER A 109 1.24 -9.93 -7.34
CA SER A 109 2.27 -8.89 -7.37
C SER A 109 2.95 -8.79 -6.02
N GLN A 110 4.27 -8.61 -6.02
CA GLN A 110 5.01 -8.27 -4.82
C GLN A 110 5.08 -6.76 -4.67
N GLY A 111 4.83 -6.28 -3.47
CA GLY A 111 4.92 -4.88 -3.12
C GLY A 111 5.72 -4.68 -1.84
N THR A 112 6.05 -3.43 -1.56
CA THR A 112 6.75 -3.04 -0.35
C THR A 112 5.93 -1.95 0.36
N VAL A 113 5.79 -2.07 1.68
CA VAL A 113 5.16 -1.03 2.51
C VAL A 113 6.04 0.23 2.48
N THR A 114 5.51 1.32 1.93
CA THR A 114 6.26 2.58 1.80
C THR A 114 5.86 3.62 2.83
N THR A 115 4.59 3.66 3.19
CA THR A 115 4.07 4.69 4.09
C THR A 115 2.97 4.12 4.96
N ILE A 116 3.00 4.50 6.23
CA ILE A 116 1.93 4.24 7.19
C ILE A 116 1.40 5.60 7.63
N ALA A 117 0.11 5.84 7.47
CA ALA A 117 -0.50 7.10 7.86
C ALA A 117 -0.43 7.29 9.38
N SER A 118 0.02 8.47 9.81
CA SER A 118 0.09 8.83 11.24
C SER A 118 -1.26 9.27 11.80
N VAL A 119 -2.26 9.50 10.94
CA VAL A 119 -3.60 9.91 11.33
C VAL A 119 -4.57 8.80 11.00
N ALA A 120 -5.35 8.41 11.99
CA ALA A 120 -6.40 7.41 11.81
C ALA A 120 -7.58 7.97 11.01
N ASN A 121 -8.15 7.14 10.16
CA ASN A 121 -9.47 7.38 9.61
C ASN A 121 -10.51 6.90 10.62
N SER A 122 -11.27 7.81 11.16
CA SER A 122 -12.45 7.47 11.96
C SER A 122 -13.69 7.64 11.09
N ASP A 123 -14.31 6.55 10.73
CA ASP A 123 -15.63 6.58 10.11
C ASP A 123 -16.65 6.89 11.21
N SER A 124 -16.86 8.20 11.44
CA SER A 124 -17.88 8.65 12.36
C SER A 124 -19.26 8.58 11.68
N THR A 125 -19.76 7.37 11.50
CA THR A 125 -21.17 7.19 11.21
C THR A 125 -21.94 7.48 12.50
N TYR A 126 -22.88 8.40 12.43
CA TYR A 126 -23.79 8.80 13.48
C TYR A 126 -24.43 7.54 14.11
N GLY A 127 -23.93 7.09 15.27
CA GLY A 127 -24.50 5.93 15.95
C GLY A 127 -23.53 4.98 16.63
N GLY A 128 -22.34 5.39 17.04
CA GLY A 128 -21.52 4.68 18.04
C GLY A 128 -20.99 3.32 17.58
N GLY A 129 -19.74 3.27 17.11
CA GLY A 129 -19.02 2.04 16.79
C GLY A 129 -18.07 2.19 15.61
N GLY A 130 -17.50 3.38 15.38
CA GLY A 130 -16.55 3.59 14.32
C GLY A 130 -15.28 2.78 14.53
N SER A 131 -14.90 1.99 13.55
CA SER A 131 -13.61 1.28 13.52
C SER A 131 -12.51 2.30 13.24
N VAL A 132 -11.49 2.32 14.09
CA VAL A 132 -10.28 3.12 13.89
C VAL A 132 -9.38 2.35 12.94
N THR A 133 -9.11 2.95 11.76
CA THR A 133 -8.25 2.35 10.74
C THR A 133 -7.15 3.32 10.32
N PHE A 134 -6.03 2.79 9.87
CA PHE A 134 -4.90 3.55 9.35
C PHE A 134 -4.67 3.17 7.89
N ASN A 135 -4.37 4.16 7.07
CA ASN A 135 -4.00 3.89 5.68
C ASN A 135 -2.54 3.44 5.62
N VAL A 136 -2.31 2.33 4.94
CA VAL A 136 -1.00 1.80 4.62
C VAL A 136 -0.84 1.79 3.12
N ASP A 137 0.20 2.46 2.62
CA ASP A 137 0.53 2.53 1.20
C ASP A 137 1.59 1.49 0.86
N ILE A 138 1.30 0.68 -0.13
CA ILE A 138 2.16 -0.38 -0.64
C ILE A 138 2.48 -0.05 -2.10
N LEU A 139 3.77 0.02 -2.41
CA LEU A 139 4.26 0.27 -3.75
C LEU A 139 4.52 -1.05 -4.48
N ILE A 140 4.03 -1.15 -5.69
CA ILE A 140 4.28 -2.25 -6.62
C ILE A 140 5.16 -1.69 -7.74
N ASP A 141 6.38 -2.19 -7.88
CA ASP A 141 7.38 -1.65 -8.82
C ASP A 141 7.20 -2.26 -10.20
N ALA A 142 6.54 -3.12 -10.59
CA ALA A 142 6.33 -3.63 -11.96
C ALA A 142 4.94 -4.28 -12.05
N PRO A 143 3.88 -3.46 -12.08
CA PRO A 143 2.53 -4.00 -12.20
C PRO A 143 2.31 -4.67 -13.56
N ASP A 144 1.49 -5.74 -13.57
CA ASP A 144 1.06 -6.36 -14.83
C ASP A 144 0.25 -5.35 -15.66
N ALA A 145 0.46 -5.33 -16.98
CA ALA A 145 -0.21 -4.40 -17.91
C ALA A 145 -1.74 -4.54 -17.94
N ARG A 146 -2.28 -5.65 -17.46
CA ARG A 146 -3.73 -5.90 -17.34
C ARG A 146 -4.36 -5.18 -16.17
N LEU A 147 -3.56 -4.78 -15.17
CA LEU A 147 -4.03 -4.09 -13.99
C LEU A 147 -4.36 -2.64 -14.32
N LYS A 148 -5.46 -2.16 -13.77
CA LYS A 148 -5.92 -0.78 -13.98
C LYS A 148 -6.14 -0.08 -12.64
N PRO A 149 -5.86 1.22 -12.57
CA PRO A 149 -6.23 2.03 -11.41
C PRO A 149 -7.72 1.87 -11.06
N GLY A 150 -8.03 1.81 -9.79
CA GLY A 150 -9.40 1.62 -9.30
C GLY A 150 -9.85 0.15 -9.15
N MET A 151 -8.99 -0.83 -9.48
CA MET A 151 -9.29 -2.24 -9.19
C MET A 151 -9.15 -2.54 -7.70
N THR A 152 -9.96 -3.47 -7.22
CA THR A 152 -9.84 -4.02 -5.87
C THR A 152 -8.66 -4.97 -5.79
N ALA A 153 -7.91 -4.88 -4.70
CA ALA A 153 -6.79 -5.76 -4.40
C ALA A 153 -6.89 -6.27 -2.96
N GLU A 154 -6.46 -7.50 -2.76
CA GLU A 154 -6.27 -8.11 -1.45
C GLU A 154 -4.78 -8.14 -1.15
N VAL A 155 -4.42 -7.72 0.06
CA VAL A 155 -3.02 -7.58 0.46
C VAL A 155 -2.74 -8.47 1.67
N SER A 156 -1.69 -9.27 1.55
CA SER A 156 -1.12 -10.04 2.64
C SER A 156 0.28 -9.49 2.96
N VAL A 157 0.41 -8.81 4.09
CA VAL A 157 1.70 -8.26 4.55
C VAL A 157 2.44 -9.33 5.35
N VAL A 158 3.70 -9.57 4.99
CA VAL A 158 4.58 -10.46 5.76
C VAL A 158 5.08 -9.68 6.98
N THR A 159 4.54 -9.98 8.14
CA THR A 159 4.90 -9.29 9.38
C THR A 159 6.15 -9.85 10.03
N GLU A 160 6.38 -11.16 9.87
CA GLU A 160 7.53 -11.86 10.42
C GLU A 160 7.94 -13.00 9.49
N GLN A 161 9.22 -13.12 9.23
CA GLN A 161 9.80 -14.23 8.48
C GLN A 161 10.89 -14.87 9.34
N LEU A 162 10.73 -16.14 9.59
CA LEU A 162 11.66 -16.95 10.37
C LEU A 162 12.25 -18.01 9.45
N ASP A 163 13.55 -17.96 9.23
CA ASP A 163 14.28 -18.93 8.42
C ASP A 163 14.85 -20.05 9.33
N ASP A 164 15.02 -21.23 8.77
CA ASP A 164 15.61 -22.40 9.43
C ASP A 164 14.93 -22.79 10.77
N VAL A 165 13.61 -22.79 10.78
CA VAL A 165 12.81 -23.11 11.96
C VAL A 165 12.17 -24.49 11.86
N VAL A 166 11.95 -25.12 13.00
CA VAL A 166 11.16 -26.34 13.09
C VAL A 166 9.71 -25.98 13.34
N MET A 167 8.84 -26.35 12.41
CA MET A 167 7.40 -26.15 12.56
C MET A 167 6.71 -27.46 12.97
N VAL A 168 5.75 -27.35 13.85
CA VAL A 168 4.87 -28.45 14.24
C VAL A 168 3.41 -27.96 14.18
N PRO A 169 2.46 -28.83 13.79
CA PRO A 169 1.06 -28.48 13.86
C PRO A 169 0.66 -28.10 15.29
N THR A 170 -0.10 -27.02 15.46
CA THR A 170 -0.51 -26.55 16.80
C THR A 170 -1.25 -27.62 17.60
N MET A 171 -2.00 -28.49 16.91
CA MET A 171 -2.66 -29.65 17.55
C MET A 171 -1.70 -30.71 18.10
N ALA A 172 -0.43 -30.72 17.72
CA ALA A 172 0.58 -31.62 18.24
C ALA A 172 1.27 -31.10 19.51
N LEU A 173 1.02 -29.84 19.86
CA LEU A 173 1.50 -29.23 21.09
C LEU A 173 0.66 -29.68 22.28
N MET A 174 1.30 -30.20 23.30
CA MET A 174 0.67 -30.54 24.56
C MET A 174 1.19 -29.59 25.64
N THR A 175 0.31 -29.10 26.50
CA THR A 175 0.67 -28.32 27.69
C THR A 175 -0.01 -28.93 28.91
N GLU A 176 0.63 -28.90 30.08
CA GLU A 176 0.06 -29.37 31.34
C GLU A 176 -0.20 -28.23 32.31
N ASP A 177 0.58 -27.17 32.20
CA ASP A 177 0.56 -26.00 33.13
C ASP A 177 0.34 -24.65 32.40
N GLY A 178 0.20 -24.64 31.08
CA GLY A 178 0.05 -23.43 30.26
C GLY A 178 1.37 -22.70 29.99
N GLU A 179 2.47 -23.07 30.63
CA GLU A 179 3.79 -22.44 30.44
C GLU A 179 4.77 -23.35 29.68
N HIS A 180 4.62 -24.66 29.84
CA HIS A 180 5.51 -25.64 29.24
C HIS A 180 4.81 -26.41 28.12
N TYR A 181 5.45 -26.45 26.96
CA TYR A 181 4.94 -27.14 25.79
C TYR A 181 5.78 -28.40 25.51
N TYR A 182 5.11 -29.45 25.08
CA TYR A 182 5.71 -30.74 24.75
C TYR A 182 5.19 -31.23 23.40
N VAL A 183 6.04 -31.95 22.70
CA VAL A 183 5.69 -32.67 21.47
C VAL A 183 6.07 -34.13 21.60
N ASN A 184 5.20 -35.05 21.16
CA ASN A 184 5.52 -36.45 21.07
C ASN A 184 6.22 -36.72 19.74
N VAL A 185 7.49 -37.09 19.80
CA VAL A 185 8.30 -37.44 18.63
C VAL A 185 8.36 -38.95 18.50
N ALA A 186 8.02 -39.49 17.31
CA ALA A 186 8.16 -40.90 17.02
C ALA A 186 9.65 -41.29 17.06
N THR A 187 9.97 -42.37 17.76
CA THR A 187 11.34 -42.92 17.87
C THR A 187 11.56 -44.12 16.96
N ASP A 188 10.48 -44.63 16.37
CA ASP A 188 10.49 -45.71 15.40
C ASP A 188 9.84 -45.27 14.08
N GLY A 189 10.20 -45.95 12.98
CA GLY A 189 9.65 -45.62 11.66
C GLY A 189 8.15 -45.94 11.48
N GLU A 190 7.55 -46.66 12.45
CA GLU A 190 6.15 -47.05 12.44
C GLU A 190 5.26 -46.20 13.37
N GLY A 191 5.85 -45.27 14.13
CA GLY A 191 5.09 -44.35 15.03
C GLY A 191 4.53 -45.04 16.29
N LYS A 192 4.92 -46.28 16.57
CA LYS A 192 4.44 -47.06 17.73
C LYS A 192 5.09 -46.65 19.04
N GLN A 193 6.32 -46.16 18.98
CA GLN A 193 7.03 -45.65 20.14
C GLN A 193 7.23 -44.16 19.99
N THR A 194 6.80 -43.41 21.00
CA THR A 194 6.92 -41.96 21.03
C THR A 194 7.72 -41.50 22.25
N ARG A 195 8.55 -40.52 22.08
CA ARG A 195 9.25 -39.83 23.15
C ARG A 195 8.69 -38.41 23.30
N ARG A 196 8.34 -38.04 24.51
CA ARG A 196 7.94 -36.70 24.86
C ARG A 196 9.16 -35.77 24.92
N VAL A 197 9.13 -34.68 24.18
CA VAL A 197 10.21 -33.70 24.11
C VAL A 197 9.65 -32.35 24.52
N LYS A 198 10.30 -31.70 25.49
CA LYS A 198 9.97 -30.30 25.86
C LYS A 198 10.45 -29.39 24.77
N VAL A 199 9.59 -28.46 24.35
CA VAL A 199 9.88 -27.48 23.31
C VAL A 199 9.53 -26.09 23.80
N THR A 200 10.24 -25.08 23.28
CA THR A 200 9.90 -23.68 23.50
C THR A 200 9.15 -23.18 22.27
N VAL A 201 7.93 -22.68 22.47
CA VAL A 201 7.16 -22.05 21.37
C VAL A 201 7.69 -20.63 21.19
N VAL A 202 8.20 -20.33 19.99
CA VAL A 202 8.72 -19.03 19.61
C VAL A 202 7.57 -18.14 19.13
N THR A 203 6.78 -18.68 18.20
CA THR A 203 5.56 -18.04 17.69
C THR A 203 4.58 -19.12 17.24
N GLN A 204 3.31 -18.81 17.22
CA GLN A 204 2.28 -19.74 16.75
C GLN A 204 1.16 -19.00 16.03
N ASN A 205 0.54 -19.69 15.09
CA ASN A 205 -0.70 -19.28 14.44
C ASN A 205 -1.79 -20.35 14.67
N ASP A 206 -2.93 -20.20 14.01
CA ASP A 206 -4.05 -21.14 14.18
C ASP A 206 -3.73 -22.57 13.74
N ASN A 207 -2.78 -22.79 12.84
CA ASN A 207 -2.48 -24.08 12.24
C ASN A 207 -1.14 -24.64 12.72
N ASP A 208 -0.10 -23.80 12.81
CA ASP A 208 1.28 -24.21 13.03
C ASP A 208 1.93 -23.40 14.15
N ALA A 209 2.86 -24.04 14.84
CA ALA A 209 3.72 -23.39 15.82
C ALA A 209 5.19 -23.61 15.47
N VAL A 210 5.96 -22.54 15.58
CA VAL A 210 7.41 -22.58 15.47
C VAL A 210 8.00 -22.95 16.82
N VAL A 211 8.76 -24.05 16.86
CA VAL A 211 9.38 -24.55 18.07
C VAL A 211 10.90 -24.40 18.01
N GLY A 212 11.47 -23.81 19.05
CA GLY A 212 12.90 -23.79 19.29
C GLY A 212 13.35 -25.08 19.98
N LYS A 213 14.57 -25.57 19.65
CA LYS A 213 15.19 -26.62 20.45
C LYS A 213 15.51 -26.03 21.82
N THR A 214 14.89 -26.54 22.87
CA THR A 214 15.36 -26.28 24.22
C THR A 214 16.77 -26.81 24.31
N GLN A 215 17.77 -25.97 24.50
CA GLN A 215 19.12 -26.42 24.79
C GLN A 215 19.07 -27.06 26.19
N VAL A 216 19.03 -28.36 26.20
CA VAL A 216 19.17 -29.11 27.44
C VAL A 216 20.62 -28.97 27.90
N LYS A 217 20.84 -28.19 28.98
CA LYS A 217 22.15 -28.15 29.63
C LYS A 217 22.39 -29.53 30.21
N ARG A 218 23.48 -30.14 29.80
CA ARG A 218 23.96 -31.40 30.37
C ARG A 218 25.08 -31.09 31.36
N ASP A 219 25.10 -31.83 32.47
CA ASP A 219 26.24 -31.83 33.38
C ASP A 219 27.46 -32.54 32.76
N ASP A 220 28.61 -32.44 33.42
CA ASP A 220 29.86 -33.09 32.97
C ASP A 220 29.76 -34.62 32.92
N GLN A 221 28.68 -35.22 33.41
CA GLN A 221 28.38 -36.64 33.38
C GLN A 221 27.33 -37.01 32.33
N GLY A 222 26.84 -36.02 31.53
CA GLY A 222 25.90 -36.22 30.44
C GLY A 222 24.41 -36.26 30.86
N ASN A 223 24.09 -35.98 32.13
CA ASN A 223 22.72 -35.94 32.63
C ASN A 223 22.06 -34.58 32.31
N GLU A 224 20.79 -34.62 31.97
CA GLU A 224 20.02 -33.38 31.71
C GLU A 224 19.84 -32.59 33.02
N ILE A 225 20.41 -31.37 33.07
CA ILE A 225 20.15 -30.45 34.18
C ILE A 225 18.86 -29.73 33.86
N ASN A 226 17.81 -30.07 34.59
CA ASN A 226 16.56 -29.31 34.55
C ASN A 226 16.77 -27.96 35.25
N PRO A 227 16.43 -26.81 34.64
CA PRO A 227 16.51 -25.49 35.29
C PRO A 227 15.52 -25.36 36.44
#